data_79d61c8f4542d36b6d57b5c161fa8651
#
_entry.id   79d61c8f4542d36b6d57b5c161fa8651
#
_cell.length_a   1.000
_cell.length_b   1.000
_cell.length_c   1.000
_cell.angle_alpha   90.00
_cell.angle_beta   90.00
_cell.angle_gamma   90.00
#
_symmetry.space_group_name_H-M   'P 1'
#
loop_
_entity.id
_entity.type
_entity.pdbx_description
1 polymer ?
#
loop_
_entity_poly.entity_id
_entity_poly.type
_entity_poly.pdbx_seq_one_letter_code
_entity_poly.pdbx_strand_id
1 'polypeptide(L)'
;MEPIKNIHHISAIVGHPKENKDFYENVLNLRLVKKTVNFDDPSTYLLYFTNDNVDPGTVITFFPWANARNGQVGSGQVGRIAFRIPKNAKDYWIQRLKDYEIETTETELFHRPTIEFEDVHGLDLALVESDEEGETNKIVGFHGSVLLSLRPEETAKELTDDFGLTELEHDADYFHFETVGALKHHILIPKTPLPNGRWVVGTGHHIAWSVDNDEQHLAWRKELISQGYPVTEVKDRNYFNAIYTKERGHIIFEVATVGPGFERDEPKDQLGQKLMLPPKYESEREALLAQLPELDE
;
A
#
# COMPACT_ATOMS: atom_id res chain seq x y z
N MET A 1 -1.02 -11.19 -22.48
CA MET A 1 -0.79 -11.27 -21.02
C MET A 1 -2.06 -10.80 -20.31
N GLU A 2 -2.45 -11.43 -19.21
CA GLU A 2 -3.63 -10.99 -18.48
C GLU A 2 -3.39 -9.62 -17.84
N PRO A 3 -4.35 -8.70 -17.95
CA PRO A 3 -4.23 -7.38 -17.32
C PRO A 3 -4.26 -7.49 -15.79
N ILE A 4 -3.76 -6.46 -15.14
CA ILE A 4 -3.74 -6.37 -13.65
C ILE A 4 -5.16 -6.29 -13.10
N LYS A 5 -5.51 -7.24 -12.24
CA LYS A 5 -6.84 -7.37 -11.65
C LYS A 5 -7.05 -6.48 -10.43
N ASN A 6 -6.02 -6.29 -9.63
CA ASN A 6 -6.09 -5.49 -8.41
C ASN A 6 -4.70 -5.10 -7.87
N ILE A 7 -4.70 -4.19 -6.91
CA ILE A 7 -3.54 -3.88 -6.10
C ILE A 7 -3.27 -5.07 -5.16
N HIS A 8 -2.01 -5.52 -5.06
CA HIS A 8 -1.57 -6.50 -4.08
C HIS A 8 -1.37 -5.87 -2.72
N HIS A 9 -0.55 -4.84 -2.66
CA HIS A 9 -0.29 -4.03 -1.47
C HIS A 9 0.25 -2.65 -1.84
N ILE A 10 0.24 -1.76 -0.85
CA ILE A 10 0.91 -0.47 -0.92
C ILE A 10 1.85 -0.38 0.28
N SER A 11 3.05 0.11 0.07
CA SER A 11 4.07 0.27 1.11
C SER A 11 4.40 1.74 1.33
N ALA A 12 4.58 2.11 2.59
CA ALA A 12 4.94 3.46 2.99
C ALA A 12 6.00 3.46 4.08
N ILE A 13 6.70 4.58 4.20
CA ILE A 13 7.70 4.83 5.23
C ILE A 13 7.05 5.65 6.35
N VAL A 14 7.14 5.16 7.57
CA VAL A 14 6.58 5.79 8.77
C VAL A 14 7.64 5.95 9.86
N GLY A 15 7.29 6.59 10.97
CA GLY A 15 8.19 6.82 12.09
C GLY A 15 8.26 5.64 13.05
N HIS A 16 8.03 5.90 14.35
CA HIS A 16 8.15 4.88 15.37
C HIS A 16 7.15 3.72 15.18
N PRO A 17 7.59 2.45 15.21
CA PRO A 17 6.74 1.30 14.91
C PRO A 17 5.55 1.14 15.86
N LYS A 18 5.68 1.46 17.15
CA LYS A 18 4.56 1.40 18.11
C LYS A 18 3.49 2.44 17.77
N GLU A 19 3.86 3.67 17.46
CA GLU A 19 2.91 4.70 17.04
C GLU A 19 2.19 4.32 15.75
N ASN A 20 2.91 3.73 14.79
CA ASN A 20 2.32 3.19 13.57
C ASN A 20 1.31 2.08 13.87
N LYS A 21 1.69 1.10 14.68
CA LYS A 21 0.81 0.00 15.07
C LYS A 21 -0.45 0.51 15.77
N ASP A 22 -0.30 1.38 16.77
CA ASP A 22 -1.42 1.91 17.54
C ASP A 22 -2.39 2.70 16.65
N PHE A 23 -1.89 3.48 15.72
CA PHE A 23 -2.73 4.24 14.79
C PHE A 23 -3.56 3.33 13.90
N TYR A 24 -2.94 2.38 13.22
CA TYR A 24 -3.66 1.53 12.25
C TYR A 24 -4.57 0.51 12.92
N GLU A 25 -4.24 0.01 14.11
CA GLU A 25 -5.12 -0.87 14.88
C GLU A 25 -6.25 -0.11 15.59
N ASN A 26 -5.94 0.94 16.33
CA ASN A 26 -6.89 1.60 17.23
C ASN A 26 -7.71 2.68 16.54
N VAL A 27 -7.11 3.48 15.68
CA VAL A 27 -7.83 4.54 14.95
C VAL A 27 -8.57 3.99 13.74
N LEU A 28 -7.85 3.24 12.89
CA LEU A 28 -8.41 2.74 11.62
C LEU A 28 -9.05 1.34 11.71
N ASN A 29 -8.98 0.66 12.86
CA ASN A 29 -9.52 -0.70 13.04
C ASN A 29 -9.01 -1.72 12.02
N LEU A 30 -7.79 -1.55 11.51
CA LEU A 30 -7.15 -2.54 10.68
C LEU A 30 -6.53 -3.65 11.54
N ARG A 31 -6.34 -4.81 10.94
CA ARG A 31 -5.74 -5.97 11.59
C ARG A 31 -4.26 -6.05 11.27
N LEU A 32 -3.40 -6.07 12.29
CA LEU A 32 -1.99 -6.42 12.15
C LEU A 32 -1.89 -7.93 11.90
N VAL A 33 -1.45 -8.32 10.70
CA VAL A 33 -1.41 -9.74 10.31
C VAL A 33 -0.01 -10.32 10.26
N LYS A 34 1.02 -9.46 10.21
CA LYS A 34 2.40 -9.93 10.23
C LYS A 34 3.34 -8.90 10.83
N LYS A 35 4.12 -9.32 11.81
CA LYS A 35 5.30 -8.61 12.33
C LYS A 35 6.53 -9.37 11.85
N THR A 36 7.33 -8.75 11.04
CA THR A 36 8.59 -9.32 10.55
C THR A 36 9.65 -8.23 10.43
N VAL A 37 10.78 -8.55 9.87
CA VAL A 37 11.86 -7.57 9.61
C VAL A 37 11.99 -7.31 8.12
N ASN A 38 12.52 -6.14 7.78
CA ASN A 38 12.83 -5.82 6.40
C ASN A 38 13.83 -6.86 5.85
N PHE A 39 13.52 -7.41 4.67
CA PHE A 39 14.30 -8.48 4.06
C PHE A 39 15.72 -8.06 3.66
N ASP A 40 15.92 -6.77 3.43
CA ASP A 40 17.21 -6.19 3.04
C ASP A 40 17.93 -5.52 4.23
N ASP A 41 17.21 -5.20 5.31
CA ASP A 41 17.75 -4.63 6.55
C ASP A 41 17.00 -5.15 7.78
N PRO A 42 17.46 -6.25 8.39
CA PRO A 42 16.77 -6.89 9.50
C PRO A 42 16.76 -6.08 10.81
N SER A 43 17.44 -4.95 10.86
CA SER A 43 17.39 -4.04 12.01
C SER A 43 16.10 -3.21 12.08
N THR A 44 15.24 -3.29 11.04
CA THR A 44 14.00 -2.54 10.91
C THR A 44 12.83 -3.51 10.78
N TYR A 45 11.73 -3.21 11.48
CA TYR A 45 10.48 -3.95 11.27
C TYR A 45 9.92 -3.79 9.86
N LEU A 46 9.14 -4.76 9.46
CA LEU A 46 8.20 -4.71 8.36
C LEU A 46 6.84 -5.15 8.90
N LEU A 47 5.87 -4.25 8.89
CA LEU A 47 4.55 -4.46 9.47
C LEU A 47 3.48 -4.51 8.37
N TYR A 48 2.63 -5.53 8.42
CA TYR A 48 1.54 -5.73 7.46
C TYR A 48 0.20 -5.63 8.15
N PHE A 49 -0.69 -4.79 7.60
CA PHE A 49 -2.07 -4.62 8.06
C PHE A 49 -3.04 -4.95 6.94
N THR A 50 -4.17 -5.51 7.30
CA THR A 50 -5.25 -5.85 6.36
C THR A 50 -6.61 -5.48 6.95
N ASN A 51 -7.69 -5.73 6.18
CA ASN A 51 -9.03 -5.76 6.75
C ASN A 51 -9.19 -6.97 7.71
N ASP A 52 -10.32 -7.06 8.41
CA ASP A 52 -10.54 -8.12 9.41
C ASP A 52 -10.47 -9.54 8.83
N ASN A 53 -10.93 -9.73 7.61
CA ASN A 53 -10.98 -11.03 6.95
C ASN A 53 -9.65 -11.47 6.33
N VAL A 54 -8.65 -10.60 6.33
CA VAL A 54 -7.36 -10.83 5.64
C VAL A 54 -7.56 -11.09 4.14
N ASP A 55 -8.44 -10.33 3.53
CA ASP A 55 -8.77 -10.49 2.11
C ASP A 55 -7.61 -10.05 1.22
N PRO A 56 -7.41 -10.70 0.05
CA PRO A 56 -6.48 -10.23 -0.95
C PRO A 56 -6.77 -8.78 -1.38
N GLY A 57 -5.73 -8.00 -1.68
CA GLY A 57 -5.89 -6.61 -2.12
C GLY A 57 -6.25 -5.62 -1.02
N THR A 58 -6.01 -5.97 0.24
CA THR A 58 -6.26 -5.09 1.39
C THR A 58 -5.01 -4.80 2.22
N VAL A 59 -3.84 -5.22 1.75
CA VAL A 59 -2.59 -5.18 2.51
C VAL A 59 -1.91 -3.83 2.39
N ILE A 60 -1.75 -3.14 3.51
CA ILE A 60 -0.84 -1.99 3.62
C ILE A 60 0.39 -2.40 4.43
N THR A 61 1.56 -2.02 3.96
CA THR A 61 2.85 -2.41 4.52
C THR A 61 3.65 -1.19 4.95
N PHE A 62 4.30 -1.27 6.08
CA PHE A 62 5.08 -0.17 6.62
C PHE A 62 6.53 -0.53 6.88
N PHE A 63 7.42 0.41 6.52
CA PHE A 63 8.83 0.45 6.92
C PHE A 63 8.98 1.52 8.02
N PRO A 64 8.95 1.15 9.30
CA PRO A 64 9.07 2.14 10.39
C PRO A 64 10.53 2.50 10.66
N TRP A 65 10.86 3.77 10.48
CA TRP A 65 12.18 4.35 10.73
C TRP A 65 12.14 5.28 11.94
N ALA A 66 12.28 4.71 13.14
CA ALA A 66 11.99 5.35 14.43
C ALA A 66 12.67 6.72 14.65
N ASN A 67 13.87 6.93 14.11
CA ASN A 67 14.65 8.14 14.33
C ASN A 67 14.91 8.94 13.05
N ALA A 68 14.20 8.63 11.98
CA ALA A 68 14.38 9.30 10.71
C ALA A 68 13.63 10.64 10.67
N ARG A 69 14.11 11.54 9.80
CA ARG A 69 13.45 12.83 9.55
C ARG A 69 12.21 12.61 8.69
N ASN A 70 11.30 13.58 8.74
CA ASN A 70 10.18 13.61 7.81
C ASN A 70 10.69 13.75 6.37
N GLY A 71 10.03 13.03 5.48
CA GLY A 71 10.24 13.10 4.05
C GLY A 71 9.58 14.34 3.44
N GLN A 72 9.58 14.36 2.14
CA GLN A 72 8.90 15.38 1.36
C GLN A 72 8.04 14.68 0.29
N VAL A 73 6.73 14.85 0.40
CA VAL A 73 5.80 14.38 -0.62
C VAL A 73 6.07 15.12 -1.93
N GLY A 74 6.12 14.37 -3.02
CA GLY A 74 6.38 14.97 -4.33
C GLY A 74 6.38 13.93 -5.44
N SER A 75 6.68 14.39 -6.64
CA SER A 75 6.68 13.54 -7.83
C SER A 75 7.71 12.42 -7.75
N GLY A 76 7.38 11.28 -8.36
CA GLY A 76 8.14 10.04 -8.29
C GLY A 76 7.73 9.14 -7.13
N GLN A 77 6.61 9.42 -6.45
CA GLN A 77 6.13 8.68 -5.28
C GLN A 77 4.70 8.19 -5.45
N VAL A 78 4.34 7.18 -4.65
CA VAL A 78 2.95 6.90 -4.33
C VAL A 78 2.46 8.01 -3.40
N GLY A 79 1.37 8.67 -3.78
CA GLY A 79 0.76 9.74 -3.03
C GLY A 79 -0.29 9.24 -2.03
N ARG A 80 -1.40 9.97 -1.91
CA ARG A 80 -2.49 9.65 -0.99
C ARG A 80 -3.00 8.23 -1.17
N ILE A 81 -3.06 7.48 -0.08
CA ILE A 81 -3.56 6.11 -0.03
C ILE A 81 -5.02 6.17 0.43
N ALA A 82 -5.93 5.64 -0.39
CA ALA A 82 -7.35 5.68 -0.15
C ALA A 82 -7.89 4.31 0.26
N PHE A 83 -8.49 4.25 1.46
CA PHE A 83 -9.23 3.09 1.92
C PHE A 83 -10.70 3.23 1.58
N ARG A 84 -11.36 2.10 1.39
CA ARG A 84 -12.79 2.01 1.11
C ARG A 84 -13.55 1.75 2.40
N ILE A 85 -14.57 2.56 2.64
CA ILE A 85 -15.51 2.40 3.75
C ILE A 85 -16.90 2.05 3.22
N PRO A 86 -17.75 1.40 4.03
CA PRO A 86 -19.10 1.02 3.60
C PRO A 86 -19.99 2.22 3.27
N LYS A 87 -21.08 1.92 2.59
CA LYS A 87 -22.18 2.85 2.33
C LYS A 87 -22.67 3.49 3.64
N ASN A 88 -22.87 4.79 3.62
CA ASN A 88 -23.34 5.61 4.74
C ASN A 88 -22.40 5.61 5.97
N ALA A 89 -21.13 5.24 5.82
CA ALA A 89 -20.17 5.22 6.92
C ALA A 89 -19.42 6.55 7.13
N LYS A 90 -19.52 7.50 6.20
CA LYS A 90 -18.73 8.74 6.21
C LYS A 90 -18.89 9.53 7.52
N ASP A 91 -20.12 9.77 8.00
CA ASP A 91 -20.34 10.57 9.20
C ASP A 91 -19.79 9.90 10.47
N TYR A 92 -19.87 8.57 10.55
CA TYR A 92 -19.23 7.80 11.62
C TYR A 92 -17.72 8.03 11.65
N TRP A 93 -17.06 7.94 10.51
CA TRP A 93 -15.61 8.08 10.42
C TRP A 93 -15.14 9.52 10.67
N ILE A 94 -15.89 10.52 10.25
CA ILE A 94 -15.61 11.93 10.59
C ILE A 94 -15.61 12.10 12.12
N GLN A 95 -16.64 11.58 12.79
CA GLN A 95 -16.73 11.69 14.26
C GLN A 95 -15.62 10.88 14.95
N ARG A 96 -15.32 9.66 14.45
CA ARG A 96 -14.26 8.84 15.01
C ARG A 96 -12.88 9.52 14.91
N LEU A 97 -12.53 10.05 13.75
CA LEU A 97 -11.27 10.76 13.56
C LEU A 97 -11.19 12.02 14.43
N LYS A 98 -12.29 12.72 14.58
CA LYS A 98 -12.39 13.86 15.50
C LYS A 98 -12.17 13.46 16.97
N ASP A 99 -12.69 12.31 17.39
CA ASP A 99 -12.51 11.79 18.75
C ASP A 99 -11.04 11.45 19.05
N TYR A 100 -10.27 11.14 18.03
CA TYR A 100 -8.81 10.98 18.11
C TYR A 100 -8.01 12.25 17.81
N GLU A 101 -8.67 13.41 17.77
CA GLU A 101 -8.05 14.73 17.51
C GLU A 101 -7.33 14.79 16.13
N ILE A 102 -7.84 14.06 15.15
CA ILE A 102 -7.30 14.05 13.78
C ILE A 102 -8.10 15.03 12.93
N GLU A 103 -7.40 15.98 12.32
CA GLU A 103 -8.00 16.94 11.38
C GLU A 103 -8.39 16.23 10.08
N THR A 104 -9.59 16.55 9.61
CA THR A 104 -10.14 16.00 8.37
C THR A 104 -10.58 17.09 7.41
N THR A 105 -10.52 16.79 6.12
CA THR A 105 -11.09 17.62 5.06
C THR A 105 -12.04 16.75 4.23
N GLU A 106 -13.27 17.20 4.10
CA GLU A 106 -14.24 16.56 3.23
C GLU A 106 -14.01 17.01 1.79
N THR A 107 -13.84 16.04 0.90
CA THR A 107 -13.55 16.26 -0.51
C THR A 107 -14.32 15.27 -1.38
N GLU A 108 -14.07 15.31 -2.67
CA GLU A 108 -14.55 14.34 -3.63
C GLU A 108 -13.36 13.83 -4.45
N LEU A 109 -12.83 12.66 -4.08
CA LEU A 109 -11.84 11.94 -4.88
C LEU A 109 -12.49 10.75 -5.57
N PHE A 110 -11.99 10.38 -6.75
CA PHE A 110 -12.54 9.28 -7.54
C PHE A 110 -14.03 9.48 -7.87
N HIS A 111 -14.51 10.73 -7.92
CA HIS A 111 -15.92 11.11 -8.06
C HIS A 111 -16.81 10.53 -6.95
N ARG A 112 -16.28 10.40 -5.73
CA ARG A 112 -17.00 9.89 -4.57
C ARG A 112 -16.75 10.72 -3.31
N PRO A 113 -17.71 10.74 -2.37
CA PRO A 113 -17.53 11.41 -1.08
C PRO A 113 -16.28 10.84 -0.36
N THR A 114 -15.39 11.73 0.05
CA THR A 114 -14.07 11.36 0.57
C THR A 114 -13.74 12.18 1.81
N ILE A 115 -13.04 11.56 2.76
CA ILE A 115 -12.44 12.21 3.93
C ILE A 115 -10.93 12.12 3.78
N GLU A 116 -10.26 13.24 3.65
CA GLU A 116 -8.81 13.32 3.59
C GLU A 116 -8.24 13.65 4.98
N PHE A 117 -7.18 12.98 5.35
CA PHE A 117 -6.47 13.18 6.61
C PHE A 117 -5.04 12.65 6.50
N GLU A 118 -4.27 12.84 7.56
CA GLU A 118 -2.91 12.30 7.69
C GLU A 118 -2.85 11.29 8.84
N ASP A 119 -1.96 10.32 8.73
CA ASP A 119 -1.64 9.47 9.87
C ASP A 119 -0.74 10.19 10.88
N VAL A 120 -0.39 9.52 11.97
CA VAL A 120 0.44 10.07 13.05
C VAL A 120 1.83 10.53 12.59
N HIS A 121 2.29 10.09 11.44
CA HIS A 121 3.59 10.44 10.86
C HIS A 121 3.51 11.36 9.62
N GLY A 122 2.30 11.89 9.35
CA GLY A 122 2.08 12.81 8.22
C GLY A 122 1.89 12.12 6.88
N LEU A 123 1.63 10.81 6.85
CA LEU A 123 1.29 10.10 5.61
C LEU A 123 -0.12 10.48 5.15
N ASP A 124 -0.23 10.92 3.90
CA ASP A 124 -1.51 11.28 3.29
C ASP A 124 -2.42 10.07 3.11
N LEU A 125 -3.58 10.10 3.75
CA LEU A 125 -4.60 9.07 3.68
C LEU A 125 -5.95 9.65 3.26
N ALA A 126 -6.84 8.75 2.83
CA ALA A 126 -8.24 9.07 2.58
C ALA A 126 -9.14 7.89 2.93
N LEU A 127 -10.38 8.19 3.31
CA LEU A 127 -11.47 7.22 3.37
C LEU A 127 -12.49 7.59 2.28
N VAL A 128 -12.80 6.66 1.41
CA VAL A 128 -13.73 6.84 0.29
C VAL A 128 -14.98 6.01 0.54
N GLU A 129 -16.13 6.68 0.60
CA GLU A 129 -17.41 6.01 0.78
C GLU A 129 -17.79 5.24 -0.48
N SER A 130 -18.12 3.98 -0.31
CA SER A 130 -18.52 3.07 -1.38
C SER A 130 -20.03 2.82 -1.38
N ASP A 131 -20.50 2.03 -2.34
CA ASP A 131 -21.87 1.52 -2.36
C ASP A 131 -21.99 0.13 -1.70
N GLU A 132 -20.90 -0.37 -1.12
CA GLU A 132 -20.87 -1.68 -0.50
C GLU A 132 -21.49 -1.67 0.89
N GLU A 133 -22.27 -2.70 1.21
CA GLU A 133 -22.76 -2.93 2.55
C GLU A 133 -21.62 -3.46 3.44
N GLY A 134 -21.67 -3.14 4.71
CA GLY A 134 -20.65 -3.58 5.67
C GLY A 134 -20.83 -2.98 7.05
N GLU A 135 -19.95 -3.36 7.95
CA GLU A 135 -19.90 -2.76 9.30
C GLU A 135 -19.35 -1.33 9.21
N THR A 136 -20.11 -0.37 9.71
CA THR A 136 -19.81 1.06 9.60
C THR A 136 -18.42 1.43 10.12
N ASN A 137 -17.95 0.76 11.17
CA ASN A 137 -16.68 1.03 11.82
C ASN A 137 -15.49 0.25 11.20
N LYS A 138 -15.69 -0.43 10.07
CA LYS A 138 -14.65 -1.25 9.43
C LYS A 138 -14.29 -0.69 8.06
N ILE A 139 -12.99 -0.73 7.76
CA ILE A 139 -12.47 -0.51 6.43
C ILE A 139 -12.64 -1.79 5.63
N VAL A 140 -13.21 -1.68 4.43
CA VAL A 140 -13.43 -2.82 3.52
C VAL A 140 -12.11 -3.30 2.90
N GLY A 141 -11.26 -2.35 2.53
CA GLY A 141 -9.97 -2.58 1.87
C GLY A 141 -9.48 -1.31 1.19
N PHE A 142 -8.68 -1.42 0.14
CA PHE A 142 -8.33 -0.26 -0.66
C PHE A 142 -9.49 0.19 -1.54
N HIS A 143 -9.65 1.51 -1.66
CA HIS A 143 -10.34 2.09 -2.80
C HIS A 143 -9.36 2.32 -3.95
N GLY A 144 -8.19 2.82 -3.64
CA GLY A 144 -7.13 3.07 -4.59
C GLY A 144 -6.02 3.95 -4.05
N SER A 145 -5.34 4.62 -4.95
CA SER A 145 -4.24 5.53 -4.61
C SER A 145 -4.08 6.63 -5.64
N VAL A 146 -3.49 7.72 -5.20
CA VAL A 146 -2.96 8.76 -6.08
C VAL A 146 -1.50 8.44 -6.39
N LEU A 147 -1.13 8.46 -7.65
CA LEU A 147 0.25 8.26 -8.11
C LEU A 147 0.82 9.59 -8.58
N LEU A 148 1.87 10.05 -7.91
CA LEU A 148 2.51 11.34 -8.17
C LEU A 148 3.63 11.17 -9.21
N SER A 149 3.26 11.16 -10.48
CA SER A 149 4.19 10.96 -11.58
C SER A 149 4.94 12.24 -11.94
N LEU A 150 6.25 12.11 -12.27
CA LEU A 150 7.02 13.16 -12.92
C LEU A 150 6.60 13.38 -14.38
N ARG A 151 5.95 12.39 -14.99
CA ARG A 151 5.50 12.39 -16.39
C ARG A 151 4.09 11.80 -16.47
N PRO A 152 3.07 12.58 -16.07
CA PRO A 152 1.71 12.05 -15.91
C PRO A 152 1.15 11.35 -17.15
N GLU A 153 1.37 11.92 -18.35
CA GLU A 153 0.87 11.36 -19.61
C GLU A 153 1.55 10.02 -19.94
N GLU A 154 2.86 9.89 -19.66
CA GLU A 154 3.58 8.64 -19.88
C GLU A 154 3.11 7.55 -18.90
N THR A 155 2.98 7.87 -17.62
CA THR A 155 2.44 6.93 -16.62
C THR A 155 1.00 6.52 -16.95
N ALA A 156 0.16 7.46 -17.37
CA ALA A 156 -1.20 7.18 -17.81
C ALA A 156 -1.22 6.16 -18.96
N LYS A 157 -0.37 6.35 -19.97
CA LYS A 157 -0.24 5.43 -21.10
C LYS A 157 0.26 4.05 -20.67
N GLU A 158 1.24 3.98 -19.78
CA GLU A 158 1.75 2.72 -19.24
C GLU A 158 0.65 1.92 -18.52
N LEU A 159 -0.17 2.57 -17.70
CA LEU A 159 -1.24 1.90 -16.97
C LEU A 159 -2.23 1.21 -17.90
N THR A 160 -2.57 1.80 -19.04
CA THR A 160 -3.46 1.19 -20.03
C THR A 160 -2.75 0.21 -20.94
N ASP A 161 -1.67 0.62 -21.58
CA ASP A 161 -1.02 -0.15 -22.64
C ASP A 161 -0.21 -1.33 -22.10
N ASP A 162 0.49 -1.13 -20.99
CA ASP A 162 1.43 -2.11 -20.45
C ASP A 162 0.86 -2.91 -19.28
N PHE A 163 0.05 -2.29 -18.40
CA PHE A 163 -0.52 -2.93 -17.22
C PHE A 163 -2.00 -3.35 -17.39
N GLY A 164 -2.68 -2.86 -18.42
CA GLY A 164 -4.01 -3.28 -18.80
C GLY A 164 -5.14 -2.74 -17.91
N LEU A 165 -4.90 -1.64 -17.18
CA LEU A 165 -5.96 -0.95 -16.48
C LEU A 165 -6.92 -0.27 -17.47
N THR A 166 -8.16 -0.07 -17.05
CA THR A 166 -9.16 0.65 -17.84
C THR A 166 -9.10 2.14 -17.50
N GLU A 167 -8.90 2.99 -18.49
CA GLU A 167 -9.04 4.43 -18.32
C GLU A 167 -10.52 4.81 -18.20
N LEU A 168 -10.84 5.59 -17.17
CA LEU A 168 -12.17 6.12 -16.94
C LEU A 168 -12.23 7.59 -17.38
N GLU A 169 -13.42 8.18 -17.29
CA GLU A 169 -13.58 9.60 -17.51
C GLU A 169 -12.69 10.39 -16.56
N HIS A 170 -11.85 11.23 -17.13
CA HIS A 170 -10.93 12.09 -16.39
C HIS A 170 -11.42 13.55 -16.40
N ASP A 171 -10.98 14.30 -15.42
CA ASP A 171 -11.26 15.75 -15.32
C ASP A 171 -10.03 16.61 -15.69
N ALA A 172 -10.10 17.90 -15.37
CA ALA A 172 -9.01 18.83 -15.66
C ALA A 172 -7.75 18.55 -14.81
N ASP A 173 -7.92 17.94 -13.63
CA ASP A 173 -6.85 17.80 -12.62
C ASP A 173 -6.24 16.41 -12.60
N TYR A 174 -7.00 15.35 -12.92
CA TYR A 174 -6.58 13.95 -12.79
C TYR A 174 -6.90 13.12 -14.03
N PHE A 175 -5.98 12.21 -14.37
CA PHE A 175 -6.31 10.96 -15.09
C PHE A 175 -6.87 9.96 -14.08
N HIS A 176 -7.86 9.16 -14.48
CA HIS A 176 -8.51 8.18 -13.63
C HIS A 176 -8.53 6.80 -14.29
N PHE A 177 -8.13 5.78 -13.53
CA PHE A 177 -8.06 4.39 -14.00
C PHE A 177 -8.71 3.47 -12.98
N GLU A 178 -9.14 2.30 -13.46
CA GLU A 178 -9.52 1.19 -12.60
C GLU A 178 -8.89 -0.12 -13.05
N THR A 179 -8.63 -1.01 -12.09
CA THR A 179 -8.20 -2.39 -12.37
C THR A 179 -9.35 -3.22 -12.92
N VAL A 180 -9.05 -4.36 -13.56
CA VAL A 180 -10.07 -5.15 -14.28
C VAL A 180 -10.66 -6.30 -13.46
N GLY A 181 -10.22 -6.51 -12.21
CA GLY A 181 -10.73 -7.54 -11.31
C GLY A 181 -12.19 -7.34 -10.90
N ALA A 182 -12.76 -8.30 -10.19
CA ALA A 182 -14.12 -8.23 -9.69
C ALA A 182 -14.29 -7.07 -8.69
N LEU A 183 -13.32 -6.90 -7.79
CA LEU A 183 -13.20 -5.73 -6.93
C LEU A 183 -12.32 -4.69 -7.62
N LYS A 184 -12.90 -3.56 -7.99
CA LYS A 184 -12.16 -2.50 -8.68
C LYS A 184 -11.33 -1.70 -7.70
N HIS A 185 -10.03 -1.55 -8.00
CA HIS A 185 -9.17 -0.56 -7.39
C HIS A 185 -8.93 0.59 -8.35
N HIS A 186 -8.90 1.82 -7.82
CA HIS A 186 -8.83 3.05 -8.61
C HIS A 186 -7.49 3.73 -8.47
N ILE A 187 -7.01 4.32 -9.55
CA ILE A 187 -5.80 5.13 -9.60
C ILE A 187 -6.14 6.51 -10.12
N LEU A 188 -5.66 7.53 -9.42
CA LEU A 188 -5.65 8.91 -9.90
C LEU A 188 -4.20 9.35 -10.16
N ILE A 189 -3.99 10.01 -11.29
CA ILE A 189 -2.70 10.65 -11.61
C ILE A 189 -2.94 12.14 -11.78
N PRO A 190 -2.39 12.99 -10.90
CA PRO A 190 -2.44 14.44 -11.09
C PRO A 190 -1.75 14.81 -12.40
N LYS A 191 -2.44 15.63 -13.22
CA LYS A 191 -1.93 16.08 -14.52
C LYS A 191 -0.79 17.08 -14.41
N THR A 192 -0.69 17.76 -13.27
CA THR A 192 0.40 18.71 -12.97
C THR A 192 1.41 18.05 -12.03
N PRO A 193 2.65 17.82 -12.48
CA PRO A 193 3.69 17.26 -11.62
C PRO A 193 4.03 18.20 -10.46
N LEU A 194 4.38 17.59 -9.31
CA LEU A 194 4.97 18.28 -8.17
C LEU A 194 6.51 18.30 -8.31
N PRO A 195 7.23 19.12 -7.52
CA PRO A 195 8.67 18.96 -7.34
C PRO A 195 9.00 17.54 -6.87
N ASN A 196 10.24 17.09 -7.11
CA ASN A 196 10.68 15.77 -6.69
C ASN A 196 10.48 15.55 -5.19
N GLY A 197 9.89 14.42 -4.84
CA GLY A 197 9.75 13.98 -3.45
C GLY A 197 11.06 13.42 -2.88
N ARG A 198 11.07 13.24 -1.55
CA ARG A 198 12.14 12.55 -0.82
C ARG A 198 11.52 11.45 0.02
N TRP A 199 11.90 10.20 -0.25
CA TRP A 199 11.41 9.03 0.48
C TRP A 199 12.03 8.96 1.88
N VAL A 200 11.33 9.52 2.84
CA VAL A 200 11.60 9.37 4.26
C VAL A 200 10.25 9.26 4.99
N VAL A 201 10.21 9.45 6.29
CA VAL A 201 9.00 9.31 7.10
C VAL A 201 7.84 10.13 6.55
N GLY A 202 6.66 9.52 6.46
CA GLY A 202 5.43 10.15 5.98
C GLY A 202 5.26 10.15 4.46
N THR A 203 5.97 9.29 3.74
CA THR A 203 5.87 9.17 2.28
C THR A 203 5.51 7.76 1.83
N GLY A 204 4.71 7.65 0.75
CA GLY A 204 4.48 6.39 0.06
C GLY A 204 5.75 5.92 -0.65
N HIS A 205 6.04 4.63 -0.57
CA HIS A 205 7.27 4.05 -1.14
C HIS A 205 7.03 3.38 -2.48
N HIS A 206 6.09 2.43 -2.54
CA HIS A 206 5.76 1.73 -3.77
C HIS A 206 4.33 1.19 -3.77
N ILE A 207 3.84 0.87 -4.97
CA ILE A 207 2.58 0.17 -5.18
C ILE A 207 2.87 -1.17 -5.87
N ALA A 208 2.28 -2.24 -5.34
CA ALA A 208 2.42 -3.59 -5.87
C ALA A 208 1.13 -4.04 -6.57
N TRP A 209 1.30 -4.52 -7.78
CA TRP A 209 0.25 -5.09 -8.62
C TRP A 209 0.20 -6.60 -8.44
N SER A 210 -1.00 -7.16 -8.34
CA SER A 210 -1.20 -8.57 -8.03
C SER A 210 -1.21 -9.46 -9.28
N VAL A 211 -0.52 -10.60 -9.19
CA VAL A 211 -0.64 -11.72 -10.14
C VAL A 211 -0.92 -13.01 -9.38
N ASP A 212 -1.59 -13.98 -10.03
CA ASP A 212 -2.14 -15.14 -9.35
C ASP A 212 -1.08 -16.16 -8.90
N ASN A 213 0.02 -16.31 -9.66
CA ASN A 213 1.01 -17.37 -9.44
C ASN A 213 2.38 -17.03 -10.03
N ASP A 214 3.36 -17.90 -9.77
CA ASP A 214 4.74 -17.71 -10.23
C ASP A 214 4.86 -17.75 -11.77
N GLU A 215 4.05 -18.52 -12.47
CA GLU A 215 4.05 -18.58 -13.93
C GLU A 215 3.67 -17.23 -14.54
N GLN A 216 2.57 -16.64 -14.07
CA GLN A 216 2.16 -15.30 -14.50
C GLN A 216 3.20 -14.25 -14.11
N HIS A 217 3.80 -14.37 -12.94
CA HIS A 217 4.84 -13.47 -12.46
C HIS A 217 6.06 -13.44 -13.40
N LEU A 218 6.55 -14.61 -13.80
CA LEU A 218 7.65 -14.72 -14.75
C LEU A 218 7.28 -14.19 -16.15
N ALA A 219 6.04 -14.41 -16.58
CA ALA A 219 5.54 -13.86 -17.84
C ALA A 219 5.50 -12.33 -17.81
N TRP A 220 5.06 -11.74 -16.68
CA TRP A 220 5.07 -10.30 -16.47
C TRP A 220 6.50 -9.72 -16.49
N ARG A 221 7.44 -10.38 -15.81
CA ARG A 221 8.84 -9.96 -15.82
C ARG A 221 9.39 -9.91 -17.24
N LYS A 222 9.19 -10.97 -18.01
CA LYS A 222 9.64 -11.08 -19.40
C LYS A 222 9.05 -9.98 -20.29
N GLU A 223 7.76 -9.72 -20.13
CA GLU A 223 7.06 -8.71 -20.92
C GLU A 223 7.55 -7.30 -20.59
N LEU A 224 7.67 -6.95 -19.31
CA LEU A 224 8.18 -5.64 -18.89
C LEU A 224 9.62 -5.40 -19.41
N ILE A 225 10.48 -6.40 -19.34
CA ILE A 225 11.84 -6.31 -19.91
C ILE A 225 11.77 -6.06 -21.43
N SER A 226 10.91 -6.77 -22.15
CA SER A 226 10.74 -6.61 -23.60
C SER A 226 10.26 -5.21 -24.00
N GLN A 227 9.53 -4.55 -23.11
CA GLN A 227 9.03 -3.19 -23.29
C GLN A 227 10.02 -2.11 -22.83
N GLY A 228 11.21 -2.51 -22.38
CA GLY A 228 12.29 -1.60 -22.00
C GLY A 228 12.29 -1.15 -20.54
N TYR A 229 11.48 -1.75 -19.67
CA TYR A 229 11.54 -1.47 -18.25
C TYR A 229 12.78 -2.08 -17.58
N PRO A 230 13.46 -1.33 -16.69
CA PRO A 230 14.51 -1.91 -15.84
C PRO A 230 13.85 -2.72 -14.72
N VAL A 231 13.86 -4.04 -14.85
CA VAL A 231 13.20 -4.95 -13.90
C VAL A 231 14.23 -5.73 -13.09
N THR A 232 14.04 -5.83 -11.80
CA THR A 232 14.90 -6.61 -10.91
C THR A 232 14.80 -8.11 -11.20
N GLU A 233 15.74 -8.87 -10.66
CA GLU A 233 15.58 -10.31 -10.42
C GLU A 233 14.33 -10.54 -9.55
N VAL A 234 13.81 -11.78 -9.61
CA VAL A 234 12.75 -12.19 -8.69
C VAL A 234 13.28 -12.18 -7.26
N LYS A 235 12.57 -11.49 -6.38
CA LYS A 235 12.89 -11.40 -4.95
C LYS A 235 11.91 -12.25 -4.15
N ASP A 236 12.45 -13.17 -3.36
CA ASP A 236 11.66 -13.92 -2.38
C ASP A 236 11.37 -13.01 -1.18
N ARG A 237 10.10 -12.69 -0.98
CA ARG A 237 9.63 -11.88 0.15
C ARG A 237 8.95 -12.72 1.22
N ASN A 238 9.26 -14.01 1.29
CA ASN A 238 8.73 -15.00 2.23
C ASN A 238 7.23 -15.29 2.05
N TYR A 239 6.38 -14.26 1.93
CA TYR A 239 4.93 -14.38 1.78
C TYR A 239 4.44 -14.22 0.34
N PHE A 240 5.29 -13.77 -0.53
CA PHE A 240 5.07 -13.61 -1.97
C PHE A 240 6.42 -13.46 -2.69
N ASN A 241 6.40 -13.63 -4.00
CA ASN A 241 7.52 -13.31 -4.87
C ASN A 241 7.28 -11.95 -5.52
N ALA A 242 8.32 -11.17 -5.68
CA ALA A 242 8.25 -9.80 -6.16
C ALA A 242 9.27 -9.50 -7.25
N ILE A 243 8.89 -8.64 -8.18
CA ILE A 243 9.79 -7.92 -9.08
C ILE A 243 9.49 -6.44 -8.96
N TYR A 244 10.53 -5.62 -9.12
CA TYR A 244 10.43 -4.17 -8.99
C TYR A 244 10.90 -3.49 -10.26
N THR A 245 10.25 -2.41 -10.61
CA THR A 245 10.69 -1.51 -11.66
C THR A 245 10.35 -0.07 -11.28
N LYS A 246 11.19 0.85 -11.71
CA LYS A 246 10.88 2.27 -11.65
C LYS A 246 10.25 2.64 -13.00
N GLU A 247 8.95 2.95 -12.99
CA GLU A 247 8.26 3.29 -14.21
C GLU A 247 8.70 4.67 -14.75
N ARG A 248 8.27 5.08 -15.94
CA ARG A 248 8.80 6.28 -16.63
C ARG A 248 8.53 7.58 -15.89
N GLY A 249 7.49 7.63 -15.06
CA GLY A 249 7.21 8.74 -14.14
C GLY A 249 7.97 8.68 -12.81
N HIS A 250 8.90 7.75 -12.68
CA HIS A 250 9.78 7.50 -11.53
C HIS A 250 9.10 6.90 -10.30
N ILE A 251 7.88 6.42 -10.41
CA ILE A 251 7.21 5.70 -9.33
C ILE A 251 7.73 4.26 -9.29
N ILE A 252 7.96 3.73 -8.08
CA ILE A 252 8.32 2.33 -7.91
C ILE A 252 7.07 1.47 -8.03
N PHE A 253 7.03 0.65 -9.08
CA PHE A 253 6.04 -0.38 -9.28
C PHE A 253 6.63 -1.74 -8.89
N GLU A 254 5.83 -2.53 -8.23
CA GLU A 254 6.10 -3.92 -7.92
C GLU A 254 5.06 -4.79 -8.60
N VAL A 255 5.43 -6.00 -9.02
CA VAL A 255 4.49 -7.06 -9.37
C VAL A 255 4.71 -8.20 -8.39
N ALA A 256 3.67 -8.58 -7.67
CA ALA A 256 3.74 -9.55 -6.58
C ALA A 256 2.76 -10.70 -6.77
N THR A 257 3.18 -11.91 -6.40
CA THR A 257 2.31 -13.10 -6.41
C THR A 257 1.38 -13.12 -5.21
N VAL A 258 0.19 -13.67 -5.36
CA VAL A 258 -0.78 -13.84 -4.26
C VAL A 258 -0.22 -14.76 -3.17
N GLY A 259 0.40 -15.87 -3.54
CA GLY A 259 0.95 -16.83 -2.58
C GLY A 259 2.48 -16.75 -2.45
N PRO A 260 2.96 -17.46 -1.40
CA PRO A 260 2.30 -18.40 -0.48
C PRO A 260 1.35 -17.78 0.56
N GLY A 261 1.44 -16.47 0.84
CA GLY A 261 0.56 -15.78 1.80
C GLY A 261 1.04 -15.82 3.25
N PHE A 262 0.35 -15.09 4.12
CA PHE A 262 0.74 -14.93 5.52
C PHE A 262 0.54 -16.17 6.38
N GLU A 263 -0.34 -17.08 5.98
CA GLU A 263 -0.58 -18.36 6.69
C GLU A 263 0.55 -19.37 6.51
N ARG A 264 1.58 -19.02 5.76
CA ARG A 264 2.77 -19.85 5.58
C ARG A 264 3.43 -20.25 6.89
N ASP A 265 3.46 -19.37 7.88
CA ASP A 265 4.20 -19.54 9.12
C ASP A 265 3.40 -19.27 10.40
N GLU A 266 2.18 -18.79 10.28
CA GLU A 266 1.23 -18.60 11.39
C GLU A 266 -0.18 -19.01 10.93
N PRO A 267 -0.98 -19.72 11.75
CA PRO A 267 -2.37 -19.97 11.40
C PRO A 267 -3.20 -18.69 11.40
N LYS A 268 -4.27 -18.65 10.62
CA LYS A 268 -5.09 -17.45 10.36
C LYS A 268 -5.56 -16.74 11.63
N ASP A 269 -5.93 -17.47 12.66
CA ASP A 269 -6.41 -16.94 13.94
C ASP A 269 -5.30 -16.39 14.84
N GLN A 270 -4.03 -16.61 14.49
CA GLN A 270 -2.85 -16.18 15.25
C GLN A 270 -1.94 -15.21 14.45
N LEU A 271 -2.37 -14.79 13.28
CA LEU A 271 -1.58 -13.87 12.46
C LEU A 271 -1.24 -12.59 13.23
N GLY A 272 0.02 -12.16 13.12
CA GLY A 272 0.52 -10.91 13.71
C GLY A 272 0.82 -10.98 15.21
N GLN A 273 0.68 -12.12 15.86
CA GLN A 273 0.93 -12.25 17.31
C GLN A 273 2.41 -12.36 17.64
N LYS A 274 3.20 -13.00 16.80
CA LYS A 274 4.63 -13.23 17.03
C LYS A 274 5.48 -12.56 15.98
N LEU A 275 6.71 -12.18 16.36
CA LEU A 275 7.72 -11.81 15.36
C LEU A 275 8.09 -13.05 14.56
N MET A 276 7.77 -13.05 13.27
CA MET A 276 8.15 -14.08 12.33
C MET A 276 9.34 -13.61 11.52
N LEU A 277 10.36 -14.45 11.37
CA LEU A 277 11.56 -14.12 10.64
C LEU A 277 11.65 -14.93 9.35
N PRO A 278 12.16 -14.33 8.26
CA PRO A 278 12.60 -15.11 7.11
C PRO A 278 13.60 -16.17 7.56
N PRO A 279 13.60 -17.38 6.96
CA PRO A 279 14.49 -18.47 7.38
C PRO A 279 15.96 -18.09 7.50
N LYS A 280 16.43 -17.20 6.64
CA LYS A 280 17.83 -16.71 6.65
C LYS A 280 18.22 -15.93 7.91
N TYR A 281 17.26 -15.40 8.65
CA TYR A 281 17.49 -14.59 9.86
C TYR A 281 17.12 -15.33 11.15
N GLU A 282 16.56 -16.54 11.09
CA GLU A 282 16.07 -17.25 12.27
C GLU A 282 17.20 -17.53 13.29
N SER A 283 18.42 -17.81 12.82
CA SER A 283 19.59 -18.00 13.70
C SER A 283 20.02 -16.75 14.47
N GLU A 284 19.56 -15.58 14.06
CA GLU A 284 19.89 -14.29 14.66
C GLU A 284 18.75 -13.73 15.53
N ARG A 285 17.69 -14.50 15.77
CA ARG A 285 16.45 -14.07 16.43
C ARG A 285 16.69 -13.28 17.72
N GLU A 286 17.47 -13.81 18.64
CA GLU A 286 17.72 -13.16 19.93
C GLU A 286 18.43 -11.82 19.78
N ALA A 287 19.41 -11.75 18.91
CA ALA A 287 20.15 -10.52 18.63
C ALA A 287 19.26 -9.46 17.95
N LEU A 288 18.40 -9.89 17.03
CA LEU A 288 17.46 -8.99 16.35
C LEU A 288 16.40 -8.46 17.32
N LEU A 289 15.80 -9.32 18.14
CA LEU A 289 14.83 -8.91 19.16
C LEU A 289 15.42 -7.88 20.14
N ALA A 290 16.69 -8.02 20.50
CA ALA A 290 17.35 -7.08 21.41
C ALA A 290 17.60 -5.69 20.80
N GLN A 291 17.57 -5.56 19.48
CA GLN A 291 17.83 -4.31 18.75
C GLN A 291 16.54 -3.62 18.28
N LEU A 292 15.49 -4.40 18.05
CA LEU A 292 14.22 -3.86 17.56
C LEU A 292 13.49 -3.08 18.66
N PRO A 293 12.87 -1.94 18.33
CA PRO A 293 12.01 -1.21 19.27
C PRO A 293 10.85 -2.07 19.77
N GLU A 294 10.40 -1.83 20.99
CA GLU A 294 9.21 -2.48 21.53
C GLU A 294 7.96 -2.05 20.77
N LEU A 295 7.07 -3.01 20.50
CA LEU A 295 5.79 -2.81 19.82
C LEU A 295 4.61 -2.86 20.77
N ASP A 296 4.76 -3.58 21.88
CA ASP A 296 3.70 -3.86 22.83
C ASP A 296 4.10 -3.28 24.19
N GLU A 297 3.41 -2.21 24.62
CA GLU A 297 3.18 -1.80 26.03
C GLU A 297 2.15 -0.71 26.09
#